data_fb633630751c4202ad96e4a51c2d400a
#
_entry.id   fb633630751c4202ad96e4a51c2d400a
#
_cell.length_a   1.000
_cell.length_b   1.000
_cell.length_c   1.000
_cell.angle_alpha   90.00
_cell.angle_beta   90.00
_cell.angle_gamma   90.00
#
_symmetry.space_group_name_H-M   'P 1'
#
loop_
_entity.id
_entity.type
_entity.pdbx_description
1 polymer ?
#
loop_
_entity_poly.entity_id
_entity_poly.type
_entity_poly.pdbx_seq_one_letter_code
_entity_poly.pdbx_strand_id
1 'polypeptide(L)'
;MKNKVLSLGLGLLVAFALNLQTACAQDIPKDSLTQVSIQTTDGNEYTGYIVAQSPESVSLKTETLGTVSIPKKMIKSIQRIRKEQIVAGEYWYDNPYATRYFFGPNGYGLRKGEGYYQNAWIFFNQVSYGITDNFTIGAGVIPLFLFAGTATPIWLTPKVSVPVKKDKVNLGVGGLFAIVAGEDNSSFGVAYGQLTLGPRDRNINFGLGYGYAGDDWADSPTITISGTYRTSKKFALMTENYVFDTGDNNTVLLSFGGRFIGRHVAIDAGLFIPAEGEDFVAVPWLGVNVPFGHPAYD
;
A
#
# COMPACT_ATOMS: atom_id res chain seq x y z
N MET A 1 -11.99 24.81 25.99
CA MET A 1 -12.24 24.31 24.63
C MET A 1 -11.26 23.18 24.21
N LYS A 2 -10.05 23.08 24.78
CA LYS A 2 -9.02 22.08 24.42
C LYS A 2 -9.44 20.60 24.61
N ASN A 3 -10.27 20.29 25.62
CA ASN A 3 -10.64 18.90 25.93
C ASN A 3 -11.75 18.30 25.04
N LYS A 4 -12.53 19.11 24.32
CA LYS A 4 -13.60 18.61 23.45
C LYS A 4 -13.11 18.16 22.08
N VAL A 5 -12.02 18.72 21.58
CA VAL A 5 -11.42 18.33 20.28
C VAL A 5 -10.70 16.99 20.41
N LEU A 6 -10.05 16.74 21.54
CA LEU A 6 -9.33 15.49 21.81
C LEU A 6 -10.29 14.29 21.91
N SER A 7 -11.46 14.48 22.56
CA SER A 7 -12.47 13.41 22.67
C SER A 7 -13.16 13.09 21.34
N LEU A 8 -13.30 14.07 20.44
CA LEU A 8 -13.90 13.86 19.12
C LEU A 8 -12.95 13.10 18.20
N GLY A 9 -11.64 13.40 18.23
CA GLY A 9 -10.63 12.73 17.41
C GLY A 9 -10.43 11.27 17.80
N LEU A 10 -10.40 10.97 19.10
CA LEU A 10 -10.26 9.60 19.59
C LEU A 10 -11.52 8.76 19.32
N GLY A 11 -12.71 9.37 19.43
CA GLY A 11 -13.98 8.73 19.09
C GLY A 11 -14.12 8.37 17.61
N LEU A 12 -13.60 9.21 16.71
CA LEU A 12 -13.61 8.96 15.27
C LEU A 12 -12.63 7.84 14.85
N LEU A 13 -11.43 7.78 15.45
CA LEU A 13 -10.45 6.72 15.20
C LEU A 13 -10.93 5.35 15.70
N VAL A 14 -11.53 5.30 16.89
CA VAL A 14 -12.09 4.06 17.47
C VAL A 14 -13.37 3.64 16.73
N ALA A 15 -14.23 4.56 16.33
CA ALA A 15 -15.44 4.26 15.54
C ALA A 15 -15.09 3.76 14.14
N PHE A 16 -14.02 4.26 13.51
CA PHE A 16 -13.54 3.78 12.20
C PHE A 16 -12.97 2.37 12.29
N ALA A 17 -12.27 2.05 13.38
CA ALA A 17 -11.71 0.70 13.61
C ALA A 17 -12.79 -0.36 13.91
N LEU A 18 -13.90 0.02 14.54
CA LEU A 18 -14.99 -0.90 14.91
C LEU A 18 -15.97 -1.22 13.78
N ASN A 19 -16.06 -0.37 12.73
CA ASN A 19 -16.97 -0.60 11.60
C ASN A 19 -16.35 -1.40 10.42
N LEU A 20 -15.10 -1.82 10.52
CA LEU A 20 -14.41 -2.58 9.46
C LEU A 20 -14.83 -4.07 9.37
N GLN A 21 -15.77 -4.53 10.18
CA GLN A 21 -16.20 -5.94 10.21
C GLN A 21 -17.57 -6.23 9.57
N THR A 22 -18.15 -5.35 8.78
CA THR A 22 -19.26 -5.75 7.95
C THR A 22 -18.75 -6.68 6.85
N ALA A 23 -18.85 -7.98 7.10
CA ALA A 23 -18.70 -9.01 6.08
C ALA A 23 -19.73 -8.76 4.98
N CYS A 24 -19.34 -8.07 3.90
CA CYS A 24 -20.10 -8.09 2.67
C CYS A 24 -20.19 -9.55 2.22
N ALA A 25 -21.40 -10.06 2.12
CA ALA A 25 -21.66 -11.30 1.43
C ALA A 25 -21.14 -11.13 -0.01
N GLN A 26 -20.01 -11.74 -0.32
CA GLN A 26 -19.44 -11.67 -1.67
C GLN A 26 -20.33 -12.48 -2.60
N ASP A 27 -20.75 -11.87 -3.70
CA ASP A 27 -21.44 -12.58 -4.77
C ASP A 27 -20.55 -13.70 -5.31
N ILE A 28 -21.08 -14.91 -5.24
CA ILE A 28 -20.37 -16.10 -5.73
C ILE A 28 -20.41 -16.06 -7.26
N PRO A 29 -19.26 -16.15 -7.95
CA PRO A 29 -19.23 -16.15 -9.40
C PRO A 29 -20.11 -17.25 -9.98
N LYS A 30 -21.00 -16.91 -10.90
CA LYS A 30 -21.86 -17.88 -11.59
C LYS A 30 -21.15 -18.58 -12.77
N ASP A 31 -19.98 -18.09 -13.17
CA ASP A 31 -19.22 -18.62 -14.31
C ASP A 31 -18.33 -19.78 -13.86
N SER A 32 -18.66 -20.98 -14.32
CA SER A 32 -17.91 -22.22 -14.02
C SER A 32 -16.51 -22.29 -14.64
N LEU A 33 -16.16 -21.35 -15.53
CA LEU A 33 -14.83 -21.26 -16.16
C LEU A 33 -13.87 -20.36 -15.40
N THR A 34 -14.34 -19.63 -14.39
CA THR A 34 -13.51 -18.71 -13.63
C THR A 34 -12.85 -19.45 -12.47
N GLN A 35 -11.53 -19.46 -12.44
CA GLN A 35 -10.77 -19.97 -11.30
C GLN A 35 -10.94 -19.06 -10.10
N VAL A 36 -11.18 -19.65 -8.93
CA VAL A 36 -11.37 -18.92 -7.67
C VAL A 36 -10.44 -19.45 -6.58
N SER A 37 -10.12 -18.58 -5.62
CA SER A 37 -9.56 -18.95 -4.32
C SER A 37 -10.63 -18.80 -3.26
N ILE A 38 -10.91 -19.88 -2.52
CA ILE A 38 -11.83 -19.90 -1.38
C ILE A 38 -11.02 -20.00 -0.10
N GLN A 39 -11.11 -18.98 0.74
CA GLN A 39 -10.53 -19.00 2.08
C GLN A 39 -11.60 -19.40 3.09
N THR A 40 -11.28 -20.36 3.95
CA THR A 40 -12.17 -20.84 5.00
C THR A 40 -11.84 -20.22 6.37
N THR A 41 -12.78 -20.29 7.29
CA THR A 41 -12.68 -19.71 8.65
C THR A 41 -11.62 -20.38 9.50
N ASP A 42 -11.25 -21.64 9.20
CA ASP A 42 -10.16 -22.39 9.81
C ASP A 42 -8.78 -22.09 9.21
N GLY A 43 -8.71 -21.13 8.25
CA GLY A 43 -7.48 -20.66 7.65
C GLY A 43 -7.01 -21.44 6.41
N ASN A 44 -7.72 -22.49 6.00
CA ASN A 44 -7.39 -23.21 4.78
C ASN A 44 -7.72 -22.41 3.53
N GLU A 45 -7.01 -22.70 2.44
CA GLU A 45 -7.25 -22.11 1.12
C GLU A 45 -7.38 -23.19 0.06
N TYR A 46 -8.44 -23.08 -0.71
CA TYR A 46 -8.72 -23.96 -1.83
C TYR A 46 -8.77 -23.17 -3.13
N THR A 47 -7.97 -23.56 -4.11
CA THR A 47 -7.91 -22.93 -5.44
C THR A 47 -8.48 -23.90 -6.47
N GLY A 48 -9.39 -23.45 -7.31
CA GLY A 48 -10.00 -24.28 -8.34
C GLY A 48 -11.18 -23.63 -9.03
N TYR A 49 -12.00 -24.45 -9.69
CA TYR A 49 -13.19 -24.03 -10.42
C TYR A 49 -14.44 -24.42 -9.67
N ILE A 50 -15.40 -23.51 -9.56
CA ILE A 50 -16.70 -23.81 -8.97
C ILE A 50 -17.47 -24.71 -9.95
N VAL A 51 -17.77 -25.93 -9.54
CA VAL A 51 -18.50 -26.91 -10.39
C VAL A 51 -19.95 -27.09 -9.96
N ALA A 52 -20.29 -26.81 -8.71
CA ALA A 52 -21.65 -26.82 -8.22
C ALA A 52 -21.82 -25.88 -7.03
N GLN A 53 -23.04 -25.38 -6.84
CA GLN A 53 -23.44 -24.57 -5.70
C GLN A 53 -24.81 -25.03 -5.20
N SER A 54 -24.92 -25.19 -3.90
CA SER A 54 -26.19 -25.44 -3.21
C SER A 54 -26.45 -24.32 -2.20
N PRO A 55 -27.64 -24.24 -1.57
CA PRO A 55 -27.87 -23.32 -0.46
C PRO A 55 -26.86 -23.47 0.69
N GLU A 56 -26.33 -24.66 0.89
CA GLU A 56 -25.48 -25.01 2.05
C GLU A 56 -23.98 -25.09 1.74
N SER A 57 -23.60 -25.36 0.49
CA SER A 57 -22.20 -25.62 0.13
C SER A 57 -21.81 -25.12 -1.27
N VAL A 58 -20.50 -24.98 -1.49
CA VAL A 58 -19.86 -24.72 -2.78
C VAL A 58 -18.93 -25.88 -3.08
N SER A 59 -19.10 -26.53 -4.24
CA SER A 59 -18.22 -27.59 -4.73
C SER A 59 -17.17 -27.00 -5.66
N LEU A 60 -15.91 -27.18 -5.30
CA LEU A 60 -14.74 -26.67 -6.00
C LEU A 60 -13.93 -27.82 -6.60
N LYS A 61 -13.71 -27.82 -7.90
CA LYS A 61 -12.79 -28.75 -8.58
C LYS A 61 -11.38 -28.18 -8.47
N THR A 62 -10.55 -28.81 -7.65
CA THR A 62 -9.13 -28.45 -7.44
C THR A 62 -8.23 -29.34 -8.31
N GLU A 63 -6.99 -28.93 -8.55
CA GLU A 63 -6.03 -29.72 -9.33
C GLU A 63 -5.49 -30.91 -8.55
N THR A 64 -5.31 -30.76 -7.23
CA THR A 64 -4.62 -31.77 -6.40
C THR A 64 -5.55 -32.64 -5.59
N LEU A 65 -6.71 -32.11 -5.13
CA LEU A 65 -7.62 -32.78 -4.21
C LEU A 65 -8.89 -33.33 -4.90
N GLY A 66 -9.02 -33.13 -6.23
CA GLY A 66 -10.25 -33.43 -6.95
C GLY A 66 -11.38 -32.47 -6.57
N THR A 67 -12.61 -32.94 -6.43
CA THR A 67 -13.76 -32.10 -6.08
C THR A 67 -13.93 -32.03 -4.57
N VAL A 68 -13.82 -30.84 -4.01
CA VAL A 68 -13.98 -30.55 -2.57
C VAL A 68 -15.29 -29.78 -2.37
N SER A 69 -16.15 -30.25 -1.46
CA SER A 69 -17.37 -29.53 -1.06
C SER A 69 -17.10 -28.73 0.22
N ILE A 70 -17.28 -27.40 0.13
CA ILE A 70 -17.00 -26.47 1.23
C ILE A 70 -18.32 -25.91 1.73
N PRO A 71 -18.70 -26.13 3.01
CA PRO A 71 -19.89 -25.55 3.59
C PRO A 71 -19.83 -24.02 3.57
N LYS A 72 -20.90 -23.35 3.11
CA LYS A 72 -20.94 -21.87 3.02
C LYS A 72 -20.64 -21.18 4.35
N LYS A 73 -21.05 -21.75 5.47
CA LYS A 73 -20.75 -21.25 6.82
C LYS A 73 -19.27 -21.24 7.17
N MET A 74 -18.46 -22.04 6.47
CA MET A 74 -17.01 -22.07 6.64
C MET A 74 -16.27 -21.16 5.67
N ILE A 75 -16.97 -20.59 4.69
CA ILE A 75 -16.36 -19.70 3.70
C ILE A 75 -16.19 -18.31 4.30
N LYS A 76 -14.94 -17.87 4.43
CA LYS A 76 -14.58 -16.53 4.85
C LYS A 76 -14.57 -15.54 3.67
N SER A 77 -14.04 -15.98 2.53
CA SER A 77 -13.98 -15.16 1.30
C SER A 77 -13.88 -16.05 0.06
N ILE A 78 -14.41 -15.55 -1.06
CA ILE A 78 -14.21 -16.12 -2.39
C ILE A 78 -13.64 -15.01 -3.26
N GLN A 79 -12.51 -15.24 -3.90
CA GLN A 79 -11.84 -14.30 -4.78
C GLN A 79 -11.65 -14.91 -6.17
N ARG A 80 -11.99 -14.17 -7.22
CA ARG A 80 -11.66 -14.56 -8.59
C ARG A 80 -10.16 -14.44 -8.80
N ILE A 81 -9.56 -15.49 -9.39
CA ILE A 81 -8.14 -15.49 -9.74
C ILE A 81 -7.99 -14.94 -11.15
N ARG A 82 -7.18 -13.92 -11.30
CA ARG A 82 -6.77 -13.40 -12.59
C ARG A 82 -5.60 -14.20 -13.13
N LYS A 83 -5.49 -14.29 -14.45
CA LYS A 83 -4.40 -15.04 -15.13
C LYS A 83 -3.01 -14.57 -14.68
N GLU A 84 -2.86 -13.27 -14.43
CA GLU A 84 -1.62 -12.64 -13.99
C GLU A 84 -1.19 -13.08 -12.57
N GLN A 85 -2.13 -13.63 -11.79
CA GLN A 85 -1.87 -14.16 -10.45
C GLN A 85 -1.42 -15.62 -10.46
N ILE A 86 -1.43 -16.29 -11.61
CA ILE A 86 -0.86 -17.63 -11.75
C ILE A 86 0.56 -17.48 -12.29
N VAL A 87 1.54 -17.71 -11.43
CA VAL A 87 2.97 -17.63 -11.76
C VAL A 87 3.56 -19.02 -11.65
N ALA A 88 4.08 -19.55 -12.75
CA ALA A 88 4.62 -20.91 -12.82
C ALA A 88 3.67 -22.02 -12.28
N GLY A 89 2.36 -21.87 -12.55
CA GLY A 89 1.34 -22.80 -12.06
C GLY A 89 0.89 -22.59 -10.62
N GLU A 90 1.48 -21.66 -9.89
CA GLU A 90 1.13 -21.36 -8.51
C GLU A 90 0.32 -20.07 -8.40
N TYR A 91 -0.73 -20.05 -7.55
CA TYR A 91 -1.50 -18.84 -7.26
C TYR A 91 -0.70 -17.91 -6.34
N TRP A 92 -0.42 -16.69 -6.85
CA TRP A 92 0.19 -15.61 -6.11
C TRP A 92 -0.86 -14.52 -5.84
N TYR A 93 -1.23 -14.35 -4.58
CA TYR A 93 -2.14 -13.27 -4.19
C TYR A 93 -1.51 -11.89 -4.44
N ASP A 94 -2.34 -10.87 -4.59
CA ASP A 94 -1.86 -9.50 -4.84
C ASP A 94 -0.94 -9.04 -3.72
N ASN A 95 0.06 -8.24 -4.10
CA ASN A 95 0.82 -7.47 -3.14
C ASN A 95 -0.05 -6.28 -2.70
N PRO A 96 -0.54 -6.27 -1.45
CA PRO A 96 -1.48 -5.25 -1.01
C PRO A 96 -0.85 -3.87 -0.90
N TYR A 97 0.46 -3.80 -1.00
CA TYR A 97 1.22 -2.58 -0.85
C TYR A 97 2.05 -2.24 -2.11
N ALA A 98 1.56 -2.62 -3.28
CA ALA A 98 2.26 -2.44 -4.56
C ALA A 98 2.25 -1.00 -5.10
N THR A 99 1.66 -0.03 -4.38
CA THR A 99 1.54 1.37 -4.82
C THR A 99 2.68 2.26 -4.35
N ARG A 100 3.62 1.70 -3.58
CA ARG A 100 4.83 2.39 -3.09
C ARG A 100 5.94 1.40 -2.75
N TYR A 101 7.14 1.96 -2.58
CA TYR A 101 8.31 1.23 -2.11
C TYR A 101 8.39 1.28 -0.58
N PHE A 102 9.49 1.72 0.00
CA PHE A 102 9.57 1.91 1.46
C PHE A 102 8.71 3.09 1.91
N PHE A 103 9.00 4.26 1.39
CA PHE A 103 8.27 5.50 1.69
C PHE A 103 7.63 6.10 0.44
N GLY A 104 8.40 6.24 -0.64
CA GLY A 104 7.99 6.92 -1.86
C GLY A 104 6.91 6.16 -2.64
N PRO A 105 5.94 6.88 -3.22
CA PRO A 105 4.94 6.31 -4.10
C PRO A 105 5.56 5.94 -5.45
N ASN A 106 4.85 5.06 -6.18
CA ASN A 106 5.10 4.81 -7.60
C ASN A 106 3.92 5.31 -8.46
N GLY A 107 3.89 5.02 -9.74
CA GLY A 107 2.81 5.43 -10.65
C GLY A 107 1.48 4.69 -10.43
N TYR A 108 1.46 3.58 -9.68
CA TYR A 108 0.23 2.84 -9.39
C TYR A 108 -0.55 3.45 -8.24
N GLY A 109 -1.88 3.56 -8.39
CA GLY A 109 -2.83 3.88 -7.32
C GLY A 109 -3.41 2.62 -6.66
N LEU A 110 -4.09 2.80 -5.55
CA LEU A 110 -5.02 1.82 -5.02
C LEU A 110 -6.23 1.74 -5.94
N ARG A 111 -6.77 0.53 -6.12
CA ARG A 111 -8.04 0.35 -6.84
C ARG A 111 -9.19 0.84 -5.95
N LYS A 112 -10.33 1.13 -6.57
CA LYS A 112 -11.53 1.48 -5.82
C LYS A 112 -11.84 0.43 -4.76
N GLY A 113 -11.98 0.88 -3.50
CA GLY A 113 -12.25 -0.01 -2.37
C GLY A 113 -11.03 -0.66 -1.72
N GLU A 114 -9.85 -0.59 -2.32
CA GLU A 114 -8.59 -1.01 -1.67
C GLU A 114 -8.12 0.02 -0.66
N GLY A 115 -7.61 -0.42 0.46
CA GLY A 115 -6.97 0.43 1.45
C GLY A 115 -5.86 -0.29 2.20
N TYR A 116 -5.03 0.47 2.85
CA TYR A 116 -4.06 -0.06 3.81
C TYR A 116 -3.82 0.94 4.94
N TYR A 117 -3.48 0.39 6.09
CA TYR A 117 -2.80 1.11 7.17
C TYR A 117 -1.31 0.82 7.08
N GLN A 118 -0.50 1.87 7.15
CA GLN A 118 0.97 1.80 7.19
C GLN A 118 1.47 2.34 8.52
N ASN A 119 2.41 1.63 9.11
CA ASN A 119 3.26 2.13 10.19
C ASN A 119 4.71 2.03 9.75
N ALA A 120 5.47 3.11 9.81
CA ALA A 120 6.90 3.13 9.57
C ALA A 120 7.63 3.66 10.80
N TRP A 121 8.71 2.97 11.21
CA TRP A 121 9.51 3.27 12.40
C TRP A 121 8.70 3.48 13.70
N ILE A 122 7.54 2.85 13.82
CA ILE A 122 6.60 3.02 14.92
C ILE A 122 5.93 4.42 14.95
N PHE A 123 6.61 5.44 14.47
CA PHE A 123 6.19 6.84 14.56
C PHE A 123 5.22 7.27 13.46
N PHE A 124 5.52 6.94 12.21
CA PHE A 124 4.75 7.42 11.06
C PHE A 124 3.58 6.50 10.80
N ASN A 125 2.38 6.99 11.04
CA ASN A 125 1.15 6.25 10.86
C ASN A 125 0.31 6.88 9.76
N GLN A 126 -0.10 6.10 8.77
CA GLN A 126 -0.89 6.57 7.64
C GLN A 126 -1.96 5.55 7.27
N VAL A 127 -3.15 6.02 6.95
CA VAL A 127 -4.19 5.26 6.26
C VAL A 127 -4.30 5.77 4.84
N SER A 128 -4.40 4.87 3.86
CA SER A 128 -4.60 5.22 2.46
C SER A 128 -5.75 4.42 1.87
N TYR A 129 -6.54 5.04 0.99
CA TYR A 129 -7.73 4.44 0.41
C TYR A 129 -7.93 4.85 -1.05
N GLY A 130 -8.31 3.89 -1.90
CA GLY A 130 -8.69 4.10 -3.29
C GLY A 130 -10.15 4.53 -3.39
N ILE A 131 -10.39 5.80 -3.65
CA ILE A 131 -11.73 6.36 -3.87
C ILE A 131 -12.28 5.90 -5.22
N THR A 132 -11.41 5.93 -6.24
CA THR A 132 -11.66 5.39 -7.58
C THR A 132 -10.43 4.59 -8.01
N ASP A 133 -10.47 3.91 -9.16
CA ASP A 133 -9.31 3.20 -9.70
C ASP A 133 -8.16 4.13 -10.10
N ASN A 134 -8.43 5.42 -10.20
CA ASN A 134 -7.45 6.43 -10.58
C ASN A 134 -7.11 7.41 -9.47
N PHE A 135 -7.91 7.49 -8.39
CA PHE A 135 -7.69 8.44 -7.30
C PHE A 135 -7.57 7.75 -5.95
N THR A 136 -6.42 7.96 -5.32
CA THR A 136 -6.08 7.49 -3.98
C THR A 136 -5.90 8.68 -3.07
N ILE A 137 -6.39 8.59 -1.84
CA ILE A 137 -6.10 9.56 -0.78
C ILE A 137 -5.53 8.85 0.43
N GLY A 138 -4.59 9.49 1.10
CA GLY A 138 -4.09 9.04 2.41
C GLY A 138 -4.09 10.18 3.41
N ALA A 139 -4.15 9.83 4.69
CA ALA A 139 -3.98 10.75 5.80
C ALA A 139 -3.08 10.10 6.85
N GLY A 140 -2.21 10.89 7.46
CA GLY A 140 -1.26 10.38 8.45
C GLY A 140 -0.96 11.36 9.57
N VAL A 141 -0.36 10.82 10.62
CA VAL A 141 -0.02 11.54 11.86
C VAL A 141 1.12 10.81 12.58
N ILE A 142 1.82 11.52 13.47
CA ILE A 142 2.73 10.94 14.45
C ILE A 142 2.02 10.90 15.82
N PRO A 143 1.39 9.78 16.21
CA PRO A 143 0.56 9.71 17.42
C PRO A 143 1.32 10.02 18.71
N LEU A 144 2.62 9.69 18.76
CA LEU A 144 3.45 9.95 19.93
C LEU A 144 3.47 11.44 20.29
N PHE A 145 3.59 12.33 19.30
CA PHE A 145 3.60 13.77 19.52
C PHE A 145 2.22 14.27 19.95
N LEU A 146 1.16 13.69 19.37
CA LEU A 146 -0.21 14.01 19.78
C LEU A 146 -0.46 13.65 21.25
N PHE A 147 -0.03 12.47 21.71
CA PHE A 147 -0.18 12.04 23.10
C PHE A 147 0.74 12.81 24.06
N ALA A 148 1.91 13.22 23.59
CA ALA A 148 2.82 14.07 24.38
C ALA A 148 2.33 15.52 24.53
N GLY A 149 1.28 15.91 23.78
CA GLY A 149 0.76 17.29 23.77
C GLY A 149 1.72 18.29 23.12
N THR A 150 2.61 17.81 22.24
CA THR A 150 3.57 18.62 21.50
C THR A 150 3.06 18.94 20.10
N ALA A 151 3.74 19.85 19.40
CA ALA A 151 3.49 20.16 18.00
C ALA A 151 3.51 18.88 17.14
N THR A 152 2.41 18.61 16.44
CA THR A 152 2.19 17.31 15.81
C THR A 152 2.00 17.45 14.30
N PRO A 153 2.87 16.87 13.46
CA PRO A 153 2.65 16.80 12.03
C PRO A 153 1.43 15.94 11.67
N ILE A 154 0.56 16.49 10.85
CA ILE A 154 -0.59 15.81 10.23
C ILE A 154 -0.50 16.05 8.74
N TRP A 155 -0.65 15.01 7.92
CA TRP A 155 -0.51 15.13 6.48
C TRP A 155 -1.61 14.44 5.70
N LEU A 156 -1.82 14.92 4.46
CA LEU A 156 -2.65 14.31 3.44
C LEU A 156 -1.80 13.93 2.24
N THR A 157 -2.15 12.82 1.59
CA THR A 157 -1.44 12.33 0.40
C THR A 157 -2.41 12.01 -0.75
N PRO A 158 -2.98 13.03 -1.43
CA PRO A 158 -3.75 12.82 -2.64
C PRO A 158 -2.84 12.35 -3.78
N LYS A 159 -3.33 11.39 -4.57
CA LYS A 159 -2.63 10.89 -5.75
C LYS A 159 -3.60 10.50 -6.86
N VAL A 160 -3.34 10.97 -8.07
CA VAL A 160 -3.98 10.51 -9.29
C VAL A 160 -3.03 9.56 -10.01
N SER A 161 -3.54 8.43 -10.48
CA SER A 161 -2.77 7.40 -11.19
C SER A 161 -3.44 7.05 -12.50
N VAL A 162 -2.68 7.06 -13.60
CA VAL A 162 -3.21 6.82 -14.94
C VAL A 162 -2.43 5.69 -15.60
N PRO A 163 -3.08 4.55 -15.91
CA PRO A 163 -2.46 3.50 -16.70
C PRO A 163 -2.39 3.94 -18.18
N VAL A 164 -1.22 4.35 -18.64
CA VAL A 164 -0.98 4.67 -20.05
C VAL A 164 -1.01 3.41 -20.91
N LYS A 165 -0.40 2.35 -20.39
CA LYS A 165 -0.48 1.00 -20.97
C LYS A 165 -0.55 0.00 -19.83
N LYS A 166 -1.68 -0.72 -19.74
CA LYS A 166 -1.95 -1.68 -18.66
C LYS A 166 -0.74 -2.58 -18.40
N ASP A 167 -0.33 -2.69 -17.16
CA ASP A 167 0.78 -3.50 -16.64
C ASP A 167 2.15 -3.26 -17.29
N LYS A 168 2.31 -2.13 -18.00
CA LYS A 168 3.57 -1.76 -18.66
C LYS A 168 4.02 -0.35 -18.34
N VAL A 169 3.10 0.63 -18.38
CA VAL A 169 3.41 2.05 -18.17
C VAL A 169 2.30 2.70 -17.35
N ASN A 170 2.64 3.22 -16.19
CA ASN A 170 1.75 3.99 -15.33
C ASN A 170 2.36 5.34 -15.00
N LEU A 171 1.52 6.36 -15.01
CA LEU A 171 1.84 7.70 -14.54
C LEU A 171 1.12 7.95 -13.21
N GLY A 172 1.79 8.61 -12.29
CA GLY A 172 1.22 9.08 -11.04
C GLY A 172 1.58 10.52 -10.80
N VAL A 173 0.63 11.32 -10.34
CA VAL A 173 0.85 12.70 -9.89
C VAL A 173 0.18 12.85 -8.54
N GLY A 174 0.86 13.47 -7.59
CA GLY A 174 0.32 13.65 -6.25
C GLY A 174 1.17 14.55 -5.38
N GLY A 175 0.89 14.51 -4.11
CA GLY A 175 1.66 15.25 -3.12
C GLY A 175 1.52 14.68 -1.72
N LEU A 176 2.40 15.13 -0.85
CA LEU A 176 2.26 15.06 0.59
C LEU A 176 2.14 16.51 1.07
N PHE A 177 1.06 16.83 1.76
CA PHE A 177 0.76 18.15 2.28
C PHE A 177 0.59 18.05 3.78
N ALA A 178 1.53 18.58 4.55
CA ALA A 178 1.58 18.51 5.99
C ALA A 178 1.41 19.88 6.63
N ILE A 179 0.75 19.88 7.79
CA ILE A 179 0.72 21.00 8.73
C ILE A 179 1.22 20.51 10.09
N VAL A 180 1.81 21.39 10.87
CA VAL A 180 2.20 21.08 12.25
C VAL A 180 1.15 21.66 13.19
N ALA A 181 0.25 20.79 13.67
CA ALA A 181 -0.78 21.20 14.60
C ALA A 181 -0.17 21.65 15.94
N GLY A 182 -0.46 22.86 16.37
CA GLY A 182 0.11 23.48 17.57
C GLY A 182 1.20 24.50 17.30
N GLU A 183 1.56 24.71 16.03
CA GLU A 183 2.44 25.79 15.57
C GLU A 183 1.70 26.61 14.50
N ASP A 184 1.83 27.94 14.60
CA ASP A 184 1.23 28.84 13.63
C ASP A 184 2.04 28.82 12.31
N ASN A 185 1.35 28.73 11.15
CA ASN A 185 1.91 28.79 9.80
C ASN A 185 3.01 27.77 9.48
N SER A 186 3.08 26.66 10.21
CA SER A 186 4.07 25.62 9.98
C SER A 186 3.48 24.55 9.05
N SER A 187 3.82 24.65 7.75
CA SER A 187 3.43 23.67 6.73
C SER A 187 4.64 23.22 5.94
N PHE A 188 4.62 21.98 5.46
CA PHE A 188 5.66 21.43 4.59
C PHE A 188 5.09 20.30 3.72
N GLY A 189 5.80 19.96 2.68
CA GLY A 189 5.36 18.88 1.84
C GLY A 189 6.16 18.73 0.57
N VAL A 190 5.60 17.94 -0.36
CA VAL A 190 6.18 17.70 -1.67
C VAL A 190 5.08 17.47 -2.69
N ALA A 191 5.18 18.12 -3.85
CA ALA A 191 4.41 17.78 -5.04
C ALA A 191 5.29 16.93 -5.96
N TYR A 192 4.76 15.83 -6.52
CA TYR A 192 5.56 14.89 -7.30
C TYR A 192 4.84 14.35 -8.53
N GLY A 193 5.65 13.95 -9.52
CA GLY A 193 5.26 13.12 -10.66
C GLY A 193 6.05 11.81 -10.67
N GLN A 194 5.41 10.71 -11.10
CA GLN A 194 6.00 9.38 -11.12
C GLN A 194 5.74 8.69 -12.45
N LEU A 195 6.76 8.07 -13.04
CA LEU A 195 6.68 7.20 -14.18
C LEU A 195 7.12 5.79 -13.79
N THR A 196 6.20 4.84 -13.81
CA THR A 196 6.49 3.44 -13.50
C THR A 196 6.44 2.59 -14.76
N LEU A 197 7.51 1.84 -15.00
CA LEU A 197 7.65 0.90 -16.10
C LEU A 197 7.63 -0.53 -15.57
N GLY A 198 6.70 -1.35 -16.05
CA GLY A 198 6.48 -2.73 -15.61
C GLY A 198 5.23 -2.93 -14.75
N PRO A 199 4.85 -4.18 -14.46
CA PRO A 199 3.69 -4.53 -13.65
C PRO A 199 3.89 -4.21 -12.15
N ARG A 200 2.83 -4.30 -11.37
CA ARG A 200 2.83 -3.95 -9.92
C ARG A 200 3.92 -4.67 -9.12
N ASP A 201 4.24 -5.91 -9.47
CA ASP A 201 5.18 -6.76 -8.72
C ASP A 201 6.62 -6.73 -9.26
N ARG A 202 6.83 -6.12 -10.46
CA ARG A 202 8.15 -6.05 -11.12
C ARG A 202 8.24 -4.76 -11.92
N ASN A 203 8.81 -3.74 -11.33
CA ASN A 203 8.89 -2.45 -12.01
C ASN A 203 10.11 -1.65 -11.59
N ILE A 204 10.41 -0.67 -12.44
CA ILE A 204 11.29 0.45 -12.15
C ILE A 204 10.47 1.74 -12.22
N ASN A 205 10.79 2.69 -11.37
CA ASN A 205 10.10 3.96 -11.27
C ASN A 205 11.09 5.12 -11.30
N PHE A 206 10.70 6.16 -12.02
CA PHE A 206 11.38 7.44 -12.07
C PHE A 206 10.44 8.50 -11.55
N GLY A 207 10.88 9.26 -10.56
CA GLY A 207 10.09 10.31 -9.94
C GLY A 207 10.82 11.64 -9.93
N LEU A 208 10.03 12.69 -9.97
CA LEU A 208 10.45 14.07 -9.79
C LEU A 208 9.54 14.71 -8.77
N GLY A 209 10.10 15.39 -7.78
CA GLY A 209 9.33 16.09 -6.75
C GLY A 209 9.93 17.43 -6.39
N TYR A 210 9.07 18.40 -6.06
CA TYR A 210 9.46 19.67 -5.48
C TYR A 210 8.93 19.75 -4.06
N GLY A 211 9.84 19.92 -3.11
CA GLY A 211 9.53 20.16 -1.70
C GLY A 211 9.13 21.61 -1.45
N TYR A 212 8.40 21.85 -0.37
CA TYR A 212 8.12 23.19 0.15
C TYR A 212 8.11 23.18 1.68
N ALA A 213 8.42 24.34 2.29
CA ALA A 213 8.29 24.60 3.71
C ALA A 213 7.78 26.04 3.90
N GLY A 214 6.62 26.22 4.58
CA GLY A 214 5.91 27.48 4.61
C GLY A 214 5.47 27.90 3.20
N ASP A 215 5.87 29.09 2.79
CA ASP A 215 5.59 29.65 1.46
C ASP A 215 6.72 29.40 0.44
N ASP A 216 7.85 28.84 0.88
CA ASP A 216 9.05 28.67 0.07
C ASP A 216 9.09 27.27 -0.57
N TRP A 217 9.30 27.25 -1.88
CA TRP A 217 9.55 26.02 -2.64
C TRP A 217 11.05 25.78 -2.80
N ALA A 218 11.45 24.53 -2.84
CA ALA A 218 12.83 24.18 -3.13
C ALA A 218 13.25 24.68 -4.52
N ASP A 219 14.47 25.19 -4.65
CA ASP A 219 15.04 25.69 -5.91
C ASP A 219 15.29 24.54 -6.90
N SER A 220 15.55 23.34 -6.39
CA SER A 220 15.89 22.16 -7.17
C SER A 220 14.94 21.01 -6.88
N PRO A 221 14.63 20.16 -7.89
CA PRO A 221 13.79 19.00 -7.69
C PRO A 221 14.54 17.86 -6.97
N THR A 222 13.82 17.08 -6.20
CA THR A 222 14.26 15.75 -5.79
C THR A 222 13.98 14.76 -6.91
N ILE A 223 14.98 14.00 -7.33
CA ILE A 223 14.86 12.91 -8.29
C ILE A 223 14.81 11.60 -7.53
N THR A 224 13.88 10.72 -7.89
CA THR A 224 13.80 9.37 -7.33
C THR A 224 13.96 8.31 -8.41
N ILE A 225 14.76 7.27 -8.10
CA ILE A 225 14.90 6.07 -8.94
C ILE A 225 14.68 4.88 -8.02
N SER A 226 13.58 4.16 -8.24
CA SER A 226 13.15 3.10 -7.34
C SER A 226 12.74 1.86 -8.12
N GLY A 227 12.69 0.71 -7.47
CA GLY A 227 12.28 -0.52 -8.13
C GLY A 227 11.83 -1.59 -7.15
N THR A 228 11.03 -2.50 -7.66
CA THR A 228 10.63 -3.71 -6.95
C THR A 228 10.70 -4.92 -7.88
N TYR A 229 11.10 -6.04 -7.33
CA TYR A 229 11.12 -7.32 -8.02
C TYR A 229 10.64 -8.44 -7.09
N ARG A 230 9.41 -8.90 -7.30
CA ARG A 230 8.84 -10.01 -6.52
C ARG A 230 9.50 -11.31 -6.96
N THR A 231 10.26 -11.93 -6.07
CA THR A 231 11.06 -13.15 -6.32
C THR A 231 10.29 -14.42 -5.99
N SER A 232 9.30 -14.33 -5.09
CA SER A 232 8.45 -15.46 -4.70
C SER A 232 7.05 -14.98 -4.30
N LYS A 233 6.15 -15.92 -4.02
CA LYS A 233 4.80 -15.65 -3.52
C LYS A 233 4.80 -14.71 -2.30
N LYS A 234 5.83 -14.79 -1.46
CA LYS A 234 5.90 -14.13 -0.16
C LYS A 234 6.99 -13.07 -0.05
N PHE A 235 7.81 -12.85 -1.09
CA PHE A 235 8.95 -11.96 -0.96
C PHE A 235 9.22 -11.15 -2.24
N ALA A 236 9.52 -9.87 -2.05
CA ALA A 236 9.99 -8.95 -3.09
C ALA A 236 11.24 -8.21 -2.63
N LEU A 237 12.22 -8.08 -3.51
CA LEU A 237 13.35 -7.15 -3.37
C LEU A 237 12.90 -5.74 -3.73
N MET A 238 13.44 -4.74 -3.04
CA MET A 238 13.10 -3.33 -3.28
C MET A 238 14.34 -2.44 -3.14
N THR A 239 14.34 -1.36 -3.93
CA THR A 239 15.24 -0.23 -3.77
C THR A 239 14.47 1.07 -3.98
N GLU A 240 14.86 2.12 -3.28
CA GLU A 240 14.26 3.45 -3.35
C GLU A 240 15.35 4.49 -3.11
N ASN A 241 15.81 5.11 -4.19
CA ASN A 241 16.97 5.99 -4.15
C ASN A 241 16.53 7.41 -4.47
N TYR A 242 17.19 8.37 -3.82
CA TYR A 242 16.92 9.79 -3.94
C TYR A 242 18.18 10.56 -4.29
N VAL A 243 18.03 11.53 -5.16
CA VAL A 243 19.01 12.59 -5.42
C VAL A 243 18.32 13.91 -5.15
N PHE A 244 18.83 14.68 -4.20
CA PHE A 244 18.30 15.98 -3.82
C PHE A 244 19.41 16.96 -3.49
N ASP A 245 19.15 18.23 -3.72
CA ASP A 245 20.05 19.32 -3.42
C ASP A 245 19.89 19.74 -1.95
N THR A 246 21.00 19.87 -1.24
CA THR A 246 21.05 20.38 0.13
C THR A 246 21.51 21.83 0.21
N GLY A 247 21.64 22.52 -0.94
CA GLY A 247 22.11 23.89 -1.06
C GLY A 247 23.63 23.98 -1.27
N ASP A 248 24.41 23.14 -0.63
CA ASP A 248 25.88 23.12 -0.79
C ASP A 248 26.33 22.05 -1.81
N ASN A 249 25.62 20.91 -1.85
CA ASN A 249 25.94 19.77 -2.72
C ASN A 249 24.70 18.96 -3.06
N ASN A 250 24.77 18.14 -4.12
CA ASN A 250 23.77 17.12 -4.39
C ASN A 250 24.02 15.92 -3.47
N THR A 251 23.03 15.57 -2.66
CA THR A 251 23.06 14.41 -1.78
C THR A 251 22.37 13.23 -2.44
N VAL A 252 23.01 12.06 -2.39
CA VAL A 252 22.45 10.80 -2.88
C VAL A 252 22.14 9.90 -1.69
N LEU A 253 20.88 9.49 -1.57
CA LEU A 253 20.44 8.53 -0.59
C LEU A 253 20.08 7.22 -1.30
N LEU A 254 20.88 6.20 -1.09
CA LEU A 254 20.67 4.86 -1.64
C LEU A 254 19.88 4.01 -0.66
N SER A 255 19.08 3.07 -1.16
CA SER A 255 18.44 2.09 -0.31
C SER A 255 18.44 0.69 -0.92
N PHE A 256 18.38 -0.29 -0.03
CA PHE A 256 18.24 -1.69 -0.39
C PHE A 256 17.51 -2.45 0.69
N GLY A 257 16.62 -3.36 0.28
CA GLY A 257 15.92 -4.23 1.21
C GLY A 257 14.84 -5.05 0.53
N GLY A 258 13.82 -5.41 1.29
CA GLY A 258 12.74 -6.25 0.77
C GLY A 258 11.45 -6.11 1.54
N ARG A 259 10.42 -6.69 0.92
CA ARG A 259 9.07 -6.80 1.46
C ARG A 259 8.69 -8.25 1.64
N PHE A 260 8.38 -8.64 2.86
CA PHE A 260 7.65 -9.87 3.12
C PHE A 260 6.17 -9.63 2.86
N ILE A 261 5.58 -10.38 1.94
CA ILE A 261 4.21 -10.22 1.48
C ILE A 261 3.36 -11.33 2.11
N GLY A 262 2.53 -10.95 3.08
CA GLY A 262 1.47 -11.79 3.62
C GLY A 262 0.10 -11.36 3.07
N ARG A 263 -0.93 -12.17 3.31
CA ARG A 263 -2.30 -11.83 2.89
C ARG A 263 -2.90 -10.68 3.69
N HIS A 264 -2.59 -10.65 4.99
CA HIS A 264 -3.17 -9.72 5.96
C HIS A 264 -2.17 -8.71 6.49
N VAL A 265 -0.89 -8.86 6.14
CA VAL A 265 0.19 -7.98 6.56
C VAL A 265 1.33 -8.07 5.56
N ALA A 266 1.94 -6.93 5.25
CA ALA A 266 3.24 -6.88 4.61
C ALA A 266 4.23 -6.19 5.54
N ILE A 267 5.48 -6.69 5.56
CA ILE A 267 6.55 -6.15 6.38
C ILE A 267 7.69 -5.75 5.45
N ASP A 268 8.11 -4.51 5.56
CA ASP A 268 9.22 -3.94 4.81
C ASP A 268 10.44 -3.81 5.73
N ALA A 269 11.59 -4.30 5.29
CA ALA A 269 12.84 -4.13 5.99
C ALA A 269 13.94 -3.76 4.98
N GLY A 270 14.80 -2.82 5.35
CA GLY A 270 15.87 -2.34 4.48
C GLY A 270 16.83 -1.41 5.19
N LEU A 271 17.76 -0.87 4.41
CA LEU A 271 18.73 0.11 4.85
C LEU A 271 18.67 1.31 3.90
N PHE A 272 18.78 2.51 4.45
CA PHE A 272 19.04 3.75 3.73
C PHE A 272 20.46 4.19 4.03
N ILE A 273 21.22 4.48 2.98
CA ILE A 273 22.67 4.73 3.06
C ILE A 273 22.92 6.07 2.32
N PRO A 274 23.22 7.17 3.03
CA PRO A 274 23.78 8.36 2.40
C PRO A 274 25.07 7.99 1.68
N ALA A 275 25.19 8.39 0.40
CA ALA A 275 26.38 8.10 -0.38
C ALA A 275 27.55 9.06 -0.11
N GLU A 276 27.31 10.07 0.74
CA GLU A 276 28.27 11.11 1.11
C GLU A 276 28.66 10.93 2.58
N GLY A 277 29.93 11.23 2.88
CA GLY A 277 30.52 11.15 4.22
C GLY A 277 31.76 10.25 4.25
N GLU A 278 32.69 10.56 5.17
CA GLU A 278 33.88 9.73 5.38
C GLU A 278 33.56 8.42 6.11
N ASP A 279 32.47 8.42 6.88
CA ASP A 279 32.01 7.27 7.65
C ASP A 279 30.80 6.58 6.98
N PHE A 280 30.79 5.25 7.03
CA PHE A 280 29.63 4.46 6.59
C PHE A 280 28.49 4.60 7.60
N VAL A 281 27.41 5.23 7.19
CA VAL A 281 26.17 5.34 7.98
C VAL A 281 25.04 4.62 7.26
N ALA A 282 24.37 3.72 7.94
CA ALA A 282 23.17 3.06 7.41
C ALA A 282 21.99 3.22 8.38
N VAL A 283 20.91 3.76 7.91
CA VAL A 283 19.67 3.94 8.69
C VAL A 283 18.75 2.76 8.39
N PRO A 284 18.41 1.93 9.39
CA PRO A 284 17.50 0.82 9.17
C PRO A 284 16.09 1.31 8.89
N TRP A 285 15.43 0.68 7.92
CA TRP A 285 14.01 0.86 7.65
C TRP A 285 13.22 -0.32 8.19
N LEU A 286 12.12 -0.03 8.87
CA LEU A 286 11.13 -1.02 9.25
C LEU A 286 9.73 -0.44 8.99
N GLY A 287 8.93 -1.16 8.23
CA GLY A 287 7.55 -0.81 7.93
C GLY A 287 6.61 -1.99 8.08
N VAL A 288 5.42 -1.73 8.60
CA VAL A 288 4.33 -2.71 8.69
C VAL A 288 3.12 -2.15 7.97
N ASN A 289 2.52 -2.96 7.10
CA ASN A 289 1.39 -2.56 6.27
C ASN A 289 0.27 -3.56 6.43
N VAL A 290 -0.92 -3.11 6.79
CA VAL A 290 -2.12 -3.92 6.98
C VAL A 290 -3.15 -3.54 5.93
N PRO A 291 -3.43 -4.40 4.94
CA PRO A 291 -4.45 -4.13 3.95
C PRO A 291 -5.85 -4.25 4.53
N PHE A 292 -6.77 -3.46 4.00
CA PHE A 292 -8.20 -3.56 4.28
C PHE A 292 -9.00 -3.20 3.03
N GLY A 293 -10.31 -3.44 3.09
CA GLY A 293 -11.19 -3.26 1.94
C GLY A 293 -11.00 -4.37 0.90
N HIS A 294 -11.87 -4.37 -0.08
CA HIS A 294 -11.79 -5.29 -1.22
C HIS A 294 -12.01 -4.46 -2.47
N PRO A 295 -11.17 -4.63 -3.51
CA PRO A 295 -11.45 -4.01 -4.79
C PRO A 295 -12.79 -4.56 -5.31
N ALA A 296 -13.65 -3.67 -5.81
CA ALA A 296 -14.80 -4.07 -6.60
C ALA A 296 -14.25 -4.64 -7.91
N TYR A 297 -14.19 -5.96 -8.03
CA TYR A 297 -13.91 -6.62 -9.31
C TYR A 297 -15.24 -6.73 -10.06
N ASP A 298 -15.38 -5.97 -11.15
CA ASP A 298 -16.42 -6.15 -12.16
C ASP A 298 -16.13 -7.38 -13.03
#